data_37cdf874a5e7c051b35c4b564140d2dc
#
_entry.id   37cdf874a5e7c051b35c4b564140d2dc
#
_cell.length_a   1.000
_cell.length_b   1.000
_cell.length_c   1.000
_cell.angle_alpha   90.00
_cell.angle_beta   90.00
_cell.angle_gamma   90.00
#
_symmetry.space_group_name_H-M   'P 1'
#
loop_
_entity.id
_entity.type
_entity.pdbx_description
1 polymer ?
#
loop_
_entity_poly.entity_id
_entity_poly.type
_entity_poly.pdbx_seq_one_letter_code
_entity_poly.pdbx_strand_id
1 'polypeptide(L)'
;VNNTALSKALELNPATVLEMVRKLKEKKLVVTSADKSIQLTEKGKKKALLIIRKHRLWEVFLVEKLQFKWNEVHMLAEQLEHIASDDMIDRLESFLGHPGFDPHGDPIPDKNGKIKENIDKFNKFIFANNFWMN
;
A
#
# COMPACT_ATOMS: atom_id res chain seq x y z
N VAL A 1 -6.86 -15.29 -3.02
CA VAL A 1 -5.40 -15.43 -2.93
C VAL A 1 -5.07 -16.43 -1.84
N ASN A 2 -4.10 -17.29 -2.06
CA ASN A 2 -3.62 -18.25 -1.07
C ASN A 2 -2.10 -18.07 -0.87
N ASN A 3 -1.54 -18.78 0.12
CA ASN A 3 -0.11 -18.68 0.45
C ASN A 3 0.79 -19.02 -0.75
N THR A 4 0.44 -20.01 -1.54
CA THR A 4 1.24 -20.40 -2.71
C THR A 4 1.26 -19.31 -3.76
N ALA A 5 0.12 -18.69 -4.04
CA ALA A 5 0.01 -17.59 -5.00
C ALA A 5 0.80 -16.38 -4.52
N LEU A 6 0.72 -16.05 -3.22
CA LEU A 6 1.48 -14.95 -2.65
C LEU A 6 2.98 -15.20 -2.67
N SER A 7 3.40 -16.41 -2.34
CA SER A 7 4.82 -16.81 -2.38
C SER A 7 5.40 -16.60 -3.77
N LYS A 8 4.67 -17.01 -4.80
CA LYS A 8 5.08 -16.81 -6.19
C LYS A 8 5.11 -15.35 -6.59
N ALA A 9 4.04 -14.60 -6.27
CA ALA A 9 3.91 -13.21 -6.67
C ALA A 9 4.99 -12.32 -6.02
N LEU A 10 5.37 -12.62 -4.78
CA LEU A 10 6.33 -11.82 -4.02
C LEU A 10 7.77 -12.37 -4.14
N GLU A 11 7.95 -13.50 -4.77
CA GLU A 11 9.25 -14.19 -4.85
C GLU A 11 9.84 -14.42 -3.45
N LEU A 12 8.99 -14.82 -2.50
CA LEU A 12 9.37 -15.09 -1.13
C LEU A 12 9.17 -16.57 -0.79
N ASN A 13 9.91 -17.03 0.20
CA ASN A 13 9.78 -18.35 0.77
C ASN A 13 8.36 -18.55 1.35
N PRO A 14 7.71 -19.71 1.13
CA PRO A 14 6.38 -19.96 1.69
C PRO A 14 6.29 -19.79 3.21
N ALA A 15 7.34 -20.14 3.94
CA ALA A 15 7.39 -19.95 5.40
C ALA A 15 7.35 -18.47 5.79
N THR A 16 8.02 -17.62 5.02
CA THR A 16 7.99 -16.17 5.22
C THR A 16 6.58 -15.62 4.97
N VAL A 17 5.93 -16.07 3.89
CA VAL A 17 4.56 -15.66 3.57
C VAL A 17 3.60 -16.09 4.68
N LEU A 18 3.76 -17.31 5.19
CA LEU A 18 2.91 -17.81 6.29
C LEU A 18 3.04 -16.92 7.53
N GLU A 19 4.26 -16.51 7.88
CA GLU A 19 4.51 -15.62 9.00
C GLU A 19 3.90 -14.23 8.78
N MET A 20 4.00 -13.69 7.57
CA MET A 20 3.39 -12.41 7.20
C MET A 20 1.87 -12.48 7.37
N VAL A 21 1.25 -13.52 6.86
CA VAL A 21 -0.20 -13.72 6.95
C VAL A 21 -0.62 -13.89 8.41
N ARG A 22 0.15 -14.63 9.21
CA ARG A 22 -0.11 -14.80 10.64
C ARG A 22 -0.15 -13.45 11.36
N LYS A 23 0.82 -12.58 11.10
CA LYS A 23 0.87 -11.24 11.70
C LYS A 23 -0.33 -10.38 11.27
N LEU A 24 -0.72 -10.45 10.01
CA LEU A 24 -1.87 -9.72 9.52
C LEU A 24 -3.17 -10.23 10.15
N LYS A 25 -3.29 -11.54 10.38
CA LYS A 25 -4.44 -12.12 11.07
C LYS A 25 -4.51 -11.65 12.53
N GLU A 26 -3.39 -11.62 13.22
CA GLU A 26 -3.33 -11.12 14.61
C GLU A 26 -3.80 -9.67 14.70
N LYS A 27 -3.48 -8.86 13.70
CA LYS A 27 -3.91 -7.45 13.61
C LYS A 27 -5.34 -7.31 13.10
N LYS A 28 -6.02 -8.41 12.78
CA LYS A 28 -7.37 -8.45 12.22
C LYS A 28 -7.50 -7.72 10.88
N LEU A 29 -6.43 -7.74 10.10
CA LEU A 29 -6.39 -7.09 8.79
C LEU A 29 -6.74 -8.05 7.65
N VAL A 30 -6.56 -9.35 7.86
CA VAL A 30 -6.95 -10.39 6.92
C VAL A 30 -7.70 -11.52 7.63
N VAL A 31 -8.47 -12.27 6.85
CA VAL A 31 -9.13 -13.50 7.29
C VAL A 31 -8.82 -14.60 6.28
N THR A 32 -8.81 -15.85 6.78
CA THR A 32 -8.64 -17.03 5.93
C THR A 32 -9.96 -17.77 5.88
N SER A 33 -10.46 -18.06 4.69
CA SER A 33 -11.68 -18.83 4.51
C SER A 33 -11.41 -20.32 4.55
N ALA A 34 -12.49 -21.14 4.52
CA ALA A 34 -12.40 -22.60 4.61
C ALA A 34 -11.56 -23.23 3.49
N ASP A 35 -11.53 -22.60 2.31
CA ASP A 35 -10.72 -23.04 1.16
C ASP A 35 -9.27 -22.52 1.22
N LYS A 36 -8.85 -21.97 2.36
CA LYS A 36 -7.53 -21.39 2.60
C LYS A 36 -7.23 -20.12 1.78
N SER A 37 -8.26 -19.49 1.19
CA SER A 37 -8.06 -18.19 0.55
C SER A 37 -7.91 -17.09 1.59
N ILE A 38 -7.06 -16.10 1.27
CA ILE A 38 -6.75 -14.98 2.15
C ILE A 38 -7.47 -13.75 1.62
N GLN A 39 -8.24 -13.09 2.49
CA GLN A 39 -9.01 -11.91 2.11
C GLN A 39 -8.78 -10.78 3.12
N LEU A 40 -8.80 -9.53 2.64
CA LEU A 40 -8.73 -8.37 3.51
C LEU A 40 -10.04 -8.18 4.25
N THR A 41 -9.95 -7.82 5.52
CA THR A 41 -11.10 -7.31 6.28
C THR A 41 -11.37 -5.86 5.87
N GLU A 42 -12.49 -5.31 6.28
CA GLU A 42 -12.76 -3.87 6.05
C GLU A 42 -11.68 -2.98 6.68
N LYS A 43 -11.25 -3.36 7.88
CA LYS A 43 -10.12 -2.69 8.55
C LYS A 43 -8.84 -2.79 7.74
N GLY A 44 -8.55 -3.96 7.16
CA GLY A 44 -7.39 -4.19 6.32
C GLY A 44 -7.43 -3.36 5.04
N LYS A 45 -8.59 -3.29 4.40
CA LYS A 45 -8.77 -2.48 3.18
C LYS A 45 -8.52 -1.01 3.46
N LYS A 46 -9.10 -0.48 4.54
CA LYS A 46 -8.91 0.92 4.91
C LYS A 46 -7.45 1.23 5.20
N LYS A 47 -6.79 0.39 5.99
CA LYS A 47 -5.37 0.58 6.30
C LYS A 47 -4.51 0.55 5.06
N ALA A 48 -4.77 -0.39 4.16
CA ALA A 48 -4.03 -0.51 2.91
C ALA A 48 -4.19 0.73 2.04
N LEU A 49 -5.40 1.24 1.91
CA LEU A 49 -5.66 2.45 1.11
C LEU A 49 -4.97 3.68 1.70
N LEU A 50 -4.89 3.78 3.02
CA LEU A 50 -4.16 4.87 3.66
C LEU A 50 -2.65 4.78 3.44
N ILE A 51 -2.09 3.59 3.37
CA ILE A 51 -0.68 3.41 3.03
C ILE A 51 -0.44 3.75 1.56
N ILE A 52 -1.32 3.32 0.66
CA ILE A 52 -1.25 3.67 -0.76
C ILE A 52 -1.31 5.19 -0.94
N ARG A 53 -2.16 5.87 -0.18
CA ARG A 53 -2.24 7.34 -0.18
C ARG A 53 -0.87 7.94 0.17
N LYS A 54 -0.24 7.48 1.25
CA LYS A 54 1.09 7.95 1.66
C LYS A 54 2.12 7.73 0.57
N HIS A 55 2.16 6.53 0.02
CA HIS A 55 3.08 6.16 -1.05
C HIS A 55 2.94 7.09 -2.26
N ARG A 56 1.72 7.25 -2.75
CA ARG A 56 1.47 8.01 -3.97
C ARG A 56 1.68 9.51 -3.77
N LEU A 57 1.37 10.05 -2.60
CA LEU A 57 1.66 11.46 -2.28
C LEU A 57 3.16 11.72 -2.19
N TRP A 58 3.93 10.80 -1.61
CA TRP A 58 5.38 10.91 -1.59
C TRP A 58 5.97 10.85 -2.99
N GLU A 59 5.44 10.02 -3.87
CA GLU A 59 5.89 9.99 -5.27
C GLU A 59 5.69 11.34 -5.95
N VAL A 60 4.53 11.96 -5.75
CA VAL A 60 4.28 13.31 -6.29
C VAL A 60 5.30 14.32 -5.76
N PHE A 61 5.54 14.31 -4.46
CA PHE A 61 6.51 15.21 -3.83
C PHE A 61 7.91 15.03 -4.41
N LEU A 62 8.37 13.79 -4.50
CA LEU A 62 9.71 13.48 -4.98
C LEU A 62 9.91 13.94 -6.42
N VAL A 63 8.92 13.75 -7.27
CA VAL A 63 9.01 14.17 -8.67
C VAL A 63 8.87 15.68 -8.80
N GLU A 64 7.83 16.27 -8.24
CA GLU A 64 7.52 17.69 -8.46
C GLU A 64 8.43 18.65 -7.71
N LYS A 65 8.83 18.30 -6.47
CA LYS A 65 9.58 19.21 -5.60
C LYS A 65 11.06 18.90 -5.56
N LEU A 66 11.46 17.64 -5.64
CA LEU A 66 12.87 17.25 -5.57
C LEU A 66 13.46 16.85 -6.92
N GLN A 67 12.68 16.90 -7.98
CA GLN A 67 13.13 16.68 -9.35
C GLN A 67 13.63 15.26 -9.64
N PHE A 68 13.18 14.28 -8.88
CA PHE A 68 13.43 12.88 -9.20
C PHE A 68 12.66 12.49 -10.46
N LYS A 69 13.18 11.54 -11.21
CA LYS A 69 12.47 10.98 -12.35
C LYS A 69 11.36 10.06 -11.86
N TRP A 70 10.26 10.03 -12.60
CA TRP A 70 9.08 9.23 -12.23
C TRP A 70 9.39 7.73 -12.05
N ASN A 71 10.42 7.22 -12.74
CA ASN A 71 10.82 5.81 -12.65
C ASN A 71 11.82 5.52 -11.51
N GLU A 72 12.21 6.53 -10.74
CA GLU A 72 13.18 6.39 -9.64
C GLU A 72 12.53 6.45 -8.26
N VAL A 73 11.25 6.83 -8.17
CA VAL A 73 10.64 7.24 -6.89
C VAL A 73 9.99 6.12 -6.10
N HIS A 74 9.71 4.97 -6.73
CA HIS A 74 8.95 3.90 -6.07
C HIS A 74 9.59 3.43 -4.76
N MET A 75 10.88 3.11 -4.78
CA MET A 75 11.60 2.61 -3.61
C MET A 75 11.70 3.66 -2.50
N LEU A 76 11.91 4.92 -2.87
CA LEU A 76 11.96 6.01 -1.89
C LEU A 76 10.60 6.22 -1.24
N ALA A 77 9.55 6.25 -2.04
CA ALA A 77 8.18 6.40 -1.53
C ALA A 77 7.79 5.23 -0.62
N GLU A 78 8.22 4.01 -0.95
CA GLU A 78 7.99 2.84 -0.11
C GLU A 78 8.60 2.99 1.27
N GLN A 79 9.81 3.53 1.36
CA GLN A 79 10.45 3.79 2.64
C GLN A 79 9.72 4.90 3.43
N LEU A 80 9.35 5.97 2.76
CA LEU A 80 8.69 7.11 3.39
C LEU A 80 7.28 6.81 3.88
N GLU A 81 6.55 5.91 3.21
CA GLU A 81 5.20 5.55 3.61
C GLU A 81 5.11 4.92 4.99
N HIS A 82 6.19 4.29 5.45
CA HIS A 82 6.22 3.61 6.75
C HIS A 82 6.54 4.56 7.92
N ILE A 83 7.11 5.73 7.66
CA ILE A 83 7.55 6.65 8.73
C ILE A 83 6.69 7.89 8.87
N ALA A 84 5.86 8.19 7.89
CA ALA A 84 5.05 9.41 7.91
C ALA A 84 3.77 9.24 8.73
N SER A 85 3.48 10.22 9.61
CA SER A 85 2.21 10.26 10.35
C SER A 85 1.08 10.71 9.43
N ASP A 86 -0.17 10.47 9.84
CA ASP A 86 -1.34 10.92 9.07
C ASP A 86 -1.39 12.44 8.97
N ASP A 87 -1.04 13.15 10.06
CA ASP A 87 -0.98 14.62 10.04
C ASP A 87 0.06 15.13 9.03
N MET A 88 1.22 14.50 8.98
CA MET A 88 2.24 14.85 8.01
C MET A 88 1.75 14.66 6.58
N ILE A 89 1.03 13.57 6.32
CA ILE A 89 0.49 13.27 4.99
C ILE A 89 -0.59 14.27 4.59
N ASP A 90 -1.45 14.66 5.53
CA ASP A 90 -2.49 15.67 5.23
C ASP A 90 -1.85 17.01 4.87
N ARG A 91 -0.78 17.40 5.57
CA ARG A 91 -0.02 18.62 5.27
C ARG A 91 0.72 18.51 3.94
N LEU A 92 1.25 17.34 3.64
CA LEU A 92 1.90 17.06 2.35
C LEU A 92 0.91 17.22 1.21
N GLU A 93 -0.28 16.65 1.34
CA GLU A 93 -1.34 16.79 0.33
C GLU A 93 -1.68 18.27 0.09
N SER A 94 -1.87 19.04 1.15
CA SER A 94 -2.15 20.47 1.05
C SER A 94 -1.02 21.22 0.36
N PHE A 95 0.22 20.92 0.72
CA PHE A 95 1.40 21.53 0.10
C PHE A 95 1.48 21.24 -1.40
N LEU A 96 1.07 20.04 -1.80
CA LEU A 96 1.09 19.61 -3.21
C LEU A 96 -0.15 20.08 -4.00
N GLY A 97 -1.09 20.76 -3.36
CA GLY A 97 -2.28 21.27 -4.03
C GLY A 97 -3.35 20.20 -4.29
N HIS A 98 -3.46 19.20 -3.43
CA HIS A 98 -4.46 18.13 -3.50
C HIS A 98 -4.42 17.36 -4.83
N PRO A 99 -3.27 16.74 -5.20
CA PRO A 99 -3.16 16.02 -6.46
C PRO A 99 -4.09 14.80 -6.47
N GLY A 100 -4.71 14.56 -7.63
CA GLY A 100 -5.61 13.41 -7.81
C GLY A 100 -4.90 12.14 -8.25
N PHE A 101 -3.71 12.27 -8.84
CA PHE A 101 -2.96 11.15 -9.43
C PHE A 101 -1.49 11.25 -9.11
N ASP A 102 -0.83 10.10 -9.01
CA ASP A 102 0.62 10.04 -8.86
C ASP A 102 1.33 10.23 -10.22
N PRO A 103 2.69 10.29 -10.27
CA PRO A 103 3.40 10.45 -11.53
C PRO A 103 3.19 9.32 -12.55
N HIS A 104 2.73 8.16 -12.10
CA HIS A 104 2.44 7.01 -12.96
C HIS A 104 0.99 7.02 -13.49
N GLY A 105 0.19 8.01 -13.09
CA GLY A 105 -1.23 8.09 -13.46
C GLY A 105 -2.17 7.28 -12.60
N ASP A 106 -1.71 6.79 -11.45
CA ASP A 106 -2.55 6.05 -10.51
C ASP A 106 -3.29 7.00 -9.58
N PRO A 107 -4.59 6.75 -9.30
CA PRO A 107 -5.37 7.63 -8.44
C PRO A 107 -4.89 7.59 -6.99
N ILE A 108 -4.91 8.74 -6.34
CA ILE A 108 -4.50 8.87 -4.94
C ILE A 108 -5.73 8.72 -4.04
N PRO A 109 -5.74 7.74 -3.10
CA PRO A 109 -6.85 7.61 -2.16
C PRO A 109 -7.00 8.86 -1.31
N ASP A 110 -8.25 9.19 -0.94
CA ASP A 110 -8.50 10.30 -0.04
C ASP A 110 -8.18 9.93 1.42
N LYS A 111 -8.30 10.91 2.33
CA LYS A 111 -8.00 10.70 3.75
C LYS A 111 -8.94 9.72 4.45
N ASN A 112 -10.06 9.38 3.82
CA ASN A 112 -11.01 8.39 4.30
C ASN A 112 -10.77 7.00 3.72
N GLY A 113 -9.73 6.86 2.89
CA GLY A 113 -9.38 5.60 2.27
C GLY A 113 -10.28 5.20 1.11
N LYS A 114 -10.85 6.17 0.38
CA LYS A 114 -11.70 5.89 -0.77
C LYS A 114 -10.93 6.08 -2.07
N ILE A 115 -11.10 5.13 -2.99
CA ILE A 115 -10.43 5.13 -4.29
C ILE A 115 -11.27 4.39 -5.32
N LYS A 116 -11.12 4.77 -6.60
CA LYS A 116 -11.79 4.12 -7.73
C LYS A 116 -10.84 3.16 -8.46
N GLU A 117 -10.11 2.33 -7.74
CA GLU A 117 -9.13 1.43 -8.33
C GLU A 117 -9.62 -0.01 -8.37
N ASN A 118 -9.10 -0.80 -9.33
CA ASN A 118 -9.39 -2.21 -9.44
C ASN A 118 -8.83 -2.97 -8.24
N ILE A 119 -9.62 -3.87 -7.67
CA ILE A 119 -9.28 -4.60 -6.45
C ILE A 119 -8.08 -5.55 -6.64
N ASP A 120 -7.89 -6.12 -7.82
CA ASP A 120 -6.76 -7.02 -8.08
C ASP A 120 -5.43 -6.26 -8.06
N LYS A 121 -5.39 -5.08 -8.68
CA LYS A 121 -4.25 -4.19 -8.66
C LYS A 121 -3.95 -3.75 -7.23
N PHE A 122 -4.98 -3.48 -6.45
CA PHE A 122 -4.92 -3.11 -5.05
C PHE A 122 -4.29 -4.21 -4.20
N ASN A 123 -4.76 -5.46 -4.34
CA ASN A 123 -4.23 -6.59 -3.60
C ASN A 123 -2.74 -6.80 -3.87
N LYS A 124 -2.34 -6.72 -5.13
CA LYS A 124 -0.93 -6.86 -5.53
C LYS A 124 -0.05 -5.78 -4.85
N PHE A 125 -0.52 -4.55 -4.83
CA PHE A 125 0.21 -3.44 -4.20
C PHE A 125 0.44 -3.70 -2.71
N ILE A 126 -0.59 -4.13 -1.98
CA ILE A 126 -0.53 -4.33 -0.53
C ILE A 126 0.60 -5.28 -0.16
N PHE A 127 0.67 -6.43 -0.82
CA PHE A 127 1.65 -7.45 -0.45
C PHE A 127 3.05 -7.12 -0.96
N ALA A 128 3.16 -6.36 -2.04
CA ALA A 128 4.46 -5.95 -2.59
C ALA A 128 5.15 -4.87 -1.74
N ASN A 129 4.41 -4.07 -0.99
CA ASN A 129 4.95 -2.90 -0.28
C ASN A 129 5.07 -3.08 1.24
N ASN A 130 5.26 -4.31 1.69
CA ASN A 130 5.47 -4.61 3.11
C ASN A 130 4.35 -4.11 4.03
N PHE A 131 3.13 -4.10 3.53
CA PHE A 131 1.93 -3.71 4.27
C PHE A 131 1.84 -4.41 5.63
N TRP A 132 2.26 -5.68 5.69
CA TRP A 132 2.19 -6.52 6.88
C TRP A 132 3.11 -6.06 8.02
N MET A 133 4.06 -5.19 7.72
CA MET A 133 5.01 -4.65 8.72
C MET A 133 4.45 -3.49 9.53
N ASN A 134 3.33 -2.91 9.13
CA ASN A 134 2.75 -1.74 9.80
C ASN A 134 1.70 -2.10 10.86
#